data_a0c3831f207381125b3ed6fb266e3aa0
#
_entry.id   a0c3831f207381125b3ed6fb266e3aa0
#
_cell.length_a   1.000
_cell.length_b   1.000
_cell.length_c   1.000
_cell.angle_alpha   90.00
_cell.angle_beta   90.00
_cell.angle_gamma   90.00
#
_symmetry.space_group_name_H-M   'P 1'
#
loop_
_entity.id
_entity.type
_entity.pdbx_description
1 polymer ?
#
loop_
_entity_poly.entity_id
_entity_poly.type
_entity_poly.pdbx_seq_one_letter_code
_entity_poly.pdbx_strand_id
1 'polypeptide(L)'
;MLLESHDFAGGTSSRATKLVHGGVRYLAQGNIALVREALHERTTLLHNAPHLAQPLAFVMPSYKIWETPFYGVGLKMYDALAGKAGLGPTEFLSRSETLACLPTARPDGLKGGVKYWDGQFDDARLALALARTAASRGALLVNYCGVTGLVHEDGKLKGLTCRDSETGRNF
;
A
#
# COMPACT_ATOMS: atom_id res chain seq x y z
N MET A 1 3.21 -24.42 -0.48
CA MET A 1 1.82 -24.49 -0.98
C MET A 1 1.04 -23.28 -0.45
N LEU A 2 0.16 -22.69 -1.27
CA LEU A 2 -0.76 -21.62 -0.88
C LEU A 2 -2.17 -22.04 -1.29
N LEU A 3 -3.11 -21.97 -0.37
CA LEU A 3 -4.52 -22.26 -0.60
C LEU A 3 -5.32 -20.98 -0.35
N GLU A 4 -6.21 -20.65 -1.28
CA GLU A 4 -7.13 -19.52 -1.19
C GLU A 4 -8.57 -20.02 -1.34
N SER A 5 -9.43 -19.62 -0.42
CA SER A 5 -10.84 -20.09 -0.41
C SER A 5 -11.71 -19.46 -1.50
N HIS A 6 -11.27 -18.32 -2.02
CA HIS A 6 -11.94 -17.58 -3.10
C HIS A 6 -10.99 -17.42 -4.29
N ASP A 7 -11.22 -16.41 -5.12
CA ASP A 7 -10.26 -16.07 -6.16
C ASP A 7 -9.06 -15.27 -5.59
N PHE A 8 -7.92 -15.42 -6.25
CA PHE A 8 -6.73 -14.66 -5.87
C PHE A 8 -7.02 -13.16 -5.93
N ALA A 9 -6.51 -12.43 -4.94
CA ALA A 9 -6.71 -10.99 -4.80
C ALA A 9 -8.19 -10.56 -4.62
N GLY A 10 -9.12 -11.46 -4.40
CA GLY A 10 -10.55 -11.15 -4.22
C GLY A 10 -10.90 -10.39 -2.93
N GLY A 11 -9.99 -10.34 -1.97
CA GLY A 11 -10.15 -9.66 -0.68
C GLY A 11 -9.69 -8.20 -0.69
N THR A 12 -8.86 -7.85 0.29
CA THR A 12 -8.34 -6.50 0.55
C THR A 12 -7.61 -5.91 -0.66
N SER A 13 -6.83 -6.70 -1.40
CA SER A 13 -6.07 -6.24 -2.56
C SER A 13 -6.95 -5.63 -3.67
N SER A 14 -8.20 -6.09 -3.79
CA SER A 14 -9.17 -5.50 -4.74
C SER A 14 -9.95 -4.32 -4.15
N ARG A 15 -9.88 -4.08 -2.83
CA ARG A 15 -10.66 -3.07 -2.08
C ARG A 15 -9.78 -2.05 -1.37
N ALA A 16 -8.48 -2.04 -1.63
CA ALA A 16 -7.52 -1.10 -1.07
C ALA A 16 -7.59 0.27 -1.77
N THR A 17 -6.96 1.27 -1.17
CA THR A 17 -6.83 2.62 -1.73
C THR A 17 -5.83 2.71 -2.89
N LYS A 18 -5.21 1.60 -3.26
CA LYS A 18 -4.17 1.50 -4.30
C LYS A 18 -2.90 2.31 -4.00
N LEU A 19 -2.61 2.49 -2.72
CA LEU A 19 -1.47 3.27 -2.26
C LEU A 19 -0.48 2.40 -1.50
N VAL A 20 0.79 2.47 -1.90
CA VAL A 20 1.93 1.97 -1.15
C VAL A 20 2.66 3.17 -0.55
N HIS A 21 2.45 3.39 0.73
CA HIS A 21 2.88 4.62 1.40
C HIS A 21 3.80 4.33 2.58
N GLY A 22 4.71 5.27 2.87
CA GLY A 22 5.60 5.18 4.02
C GLY A 22 4.95 5.50 5.36
N GLY A 23 3.63 5.65 5.39
CA GLY A 23 2.88 5.76 6.64
C GLY A 23 3.08 7.08 7.37
N VAL A 24 2.99 8.22 6.68
CA VAL A 24 3.15 9.56 7.27
C VAL A 24 2.32 9.80 8.55
N ARG A 25 1.18 9.11 8.70
CA ARG A 25 0.35 9.16 9.91
C ARG A 25 1.05 8.63 11.16
N TYR A 26 1.92 7.63 11.00
CA TYR A 26 2.69 7.06 12.10
C TYR A 26 3.81 7.99 12.57
N LEU A 27 4.25 8.92 11.71
CA LEU A 27 5.18 9.96 12.11
C LEU A 27 4.58 10.88 13.17
N ALA A 28 3.30 11.25 13.01
CA ALA A 28 2.57 12.03 14.02
C ALA A 28 2.38 11.28 15.35
N GLN A 29 2.51 9.95 15.35
CA GLN A 29 2.47 9.09 16.54
C GLN A 29 3.87 8.81 17.11
N GLY A 30 4.92 9.40 16.53
CA GLY A 30 6.32 9.19 16.98
C GLY A 30 6.93 7.84 16.57
N ASN A 31 6.25 7.03 15.75
CA ASN A 31 6.77 5.72 15.34
C ASN A 31 7.71 5.82 14.12
N ILE A 32 8.90 6.37 14.36
CA ILE A 32 9.91 6.62 13.33
C ILE A 32 10.45 5.32 12.72
N ALA A 33 10.58 4.26 13.52
CA ALA A 33 11.09 2.97 13.06
C ALA A 33 10.17 2.37 11.97
N LEU A 34 8.87 2.35 12.22
CA LEU A 34 7.87 1.85 11.27
C LEU A 34 7.85 2.68 9.97
N VAL A 35 7.99 4.02 10.09
CA VAL A 35 8.04 4.89 8.91
C VAL A 35 9.27 4.59 8.04
N ARG A 36 10.44 4.39 8.64
CA ARG A 36 11.67 4.02 7.90
C ARG A 36 11.55 2.67 7.20
N GLU A 37 11.00 1.68 7.88
CA GLU A 37 10.75 0.36 7.31
C GLU A 37 9.78 0.46 6.13
N ALA A 38 8.64 1.12 6.30
CA ALA A 38 7.65 1.31 5.24
C ALA A 38 8.20 2.07 4.02
N LEU A 39 9.05 3.08 4.23
CA LEU A 39 9.74 3.81 3.16
C LEU A 39 10.71 2.91 2.40
N HIS A 40 11.44 2.05 3.10
CA HIS A 40 12.35 1.08 2.48
C HIS A 40 11.58 0.06 1.64
N GLU A 41 10.54 -0.55 2.20
CA GLU A 41 9.70 -1.53 1.50
C GLU A 41 8.99 -0.91 0.28
N ARG A 42 8.51 0.33 0.39
CA ARG A 42 7.95 1.08 -0.75
C ARG A 42 8.97 1.18 -1.88
N THR A 43 10.21 1.53 -1.57
CA THR A 43 11.27 1.68 -2.57
C THR A 43 11.60 0.34 -3.22
N THR A 44 11.69 -0.72 -2.42
CA THR A 44 11.88 -2.09 -2.89
C THR A 44 10.77 -2.50 -3.86
N LEU A 45 9.51 -2.21 -3.53
CA LEU A 45 8.37 -2.51 -4.40
C LEU A 45 8.42 -1.73 -5.73
N LEU A 46 8.69 -0.42 -5.67
CA LEU A 46 8.81 0.42 -6.87
C LEU A 46 9.94 -0.06 -7.79
N HIS A 47 11.03 -0.55 -7.22
CA HIS A 47 12.16 -1.11 -7.98
C HIS A 47 11.81 -2.49 -8.58
N ASN A 48 11.18 -3.37 -7.81
CA ASN A 48 10.91 -4.74 -8.23
C ASN A 48 9.71 -4.85 -9.18
N ALA A 49 8.76 -3.94 -9.10
CA ALA A 49 7.52 -3.97 -9.89
C ALA A 49 7.19 -2.60 -10.53
N PRO A 50 8.12 -1.99 -11.31
CA PRO A 50 7.91 -0.65 -11.89
C PRO A 50 6.74 -0.57 -12.86
N HIS A 51 6.29 -1.70 -13.39
CA HIS A 51 5.12 -1.82 -14.26
C HIS A 51 3.77 -1.86 -13.50
N LEU A 52 3.81 -2.00 -12.18
CA LEU A 52 2.63 -2.07 -11.31
C LEU A 52 2.62 -0.96 -10.25
N ALA A 53 3.77 -0.42 -9.91
CA ALA A 53 3.93 0.60 -8.88
C ALA A 53 4.72 1.79 -9.42
N GLN A 54 4.26 3.00 -9.10
CA GLN A 54 4.87 4.25 -9.56
C GLN A 54 4.73 5.37 -8.52
N PRO A 55 5.59 6.41 -8.56
CA PRO A 55 5.42 7.59 -7.74
C PRO A 55 4.12 8.33 -8.07
N LEU A 56 3.45 8.84 -7.04
CA LEU A 56 2.26 9.68 -7.16
C LEU A 56 2.40 10.91 -6.29
N ALA A 57 2.10 12.08 -6.86
CA ALA A 57 2.04 13.33 -6.12
C ALA A 57 0.69 13.44 -5.37
N PHE A 58 0.77 13.81 -4.12
CA PHE A 58 -0.38 14.11 -3.25
C PHE A 58 -0.41 15.58 -2.93
N VAL A 59 -1.61 16.13 -2.86
CA VAL A 59 -1.82 17.51 -2.42
C VAL A 59 -2.75 17.51 -1.21
N MET A 60 -2.26 18.11 -0.13
CA MET A 60 -3.02 18.32 1.10
C MET A 60 -3.47 19.78 1.13
N PRO A 61 -4.75 20.09 0.87
CA PRO A 61 -5.25 21.47 0.90
C PRO A 61 -5.34 21.95 2.35
N SER A 62 -5.03 23.23 2.58
CA SER A 62 -5.07 23.89 3.89
C SER A 62 -6.10 25.01 3.90
N TYR A 63 -6.97 24.98 4.89
CA TYR A 63 -8.04 25.97 5.08
C TYR A 63 -7.78 26.91 6.26
N LYS A 64 -6.88 26.52 7.16
CA LYS A 64 -6.42 27.34 8.28
C LYS A 64 -4.98 27.77 8.07
N ILE A 65 -4.61 28.96 8.53
CA ILE A 65 -3.27 29.54 8.31
C ILE A 65 -2.16 28.67 8.92
N TRP A 66 -2.43 27.98 10.02
CA TRP A 66 -1.45 27.14 10.72
C TRP A 66 -1.29 25.73 10.10
N GLU A 67 -2.23 25.29 9.27
CA GLU A 67 -2.22 23.93 8.69
C GLU A 67 -1.05 23.75 7.72
N THR A 68 -0.83 24.70 6.84
CA THR A 68 0.27 24.62 5.86
C THR A 68 1.65 24.48 6.53
N PRO A 69 2.06 25.32 7.49
CA PRO A 69 3.34 25.13 8.15
C PRO A 69 3.40 23.85 8.99
N PHE A 70 2.32 23.49 9.67
CA PHE A 70 2.25 22.27 10.47
C PHE A 70 2.46 21.00 9.63
N TYR A 71 1.68 20.84 8.56
CA TYR A 71 1.83 19.71 7.65
C TYR A 71 3.15 19.74 6.90
N GLY A 72 3.60 20.94 6.51
CA GLY A 72 4.85 21.12 5.80
C GLY A 72 6.07 20.67 6.62
N VAL A 73 6.12 20.98 7.90
CA VAL A 73 7.20 20.51 8.79
C VAL A 73 7.17 18.98 8.91
N GLY A 74 5.98 18.39 9.15
CA GLY A 74 5.84 16.95 9.26
C GLY A 74 6.24 16.22 7.97
N LEU A 75 5.84 16.74 6.81
CA LEU A 75 6.18 16.14 5.51
C LEU A 75 7.65 16.34 5.14
N LYS A 76 8.29 17.46 5.53
CA LYS A 76 9.74 17.63 5.37
C LYS A 76 10.54 16.68 6.28
N MET A 77 10.06 16.37 7.47
CA MET A 77 10.64 15.30 8.30
C MET A 77 10.49 13.93 7.60
N TYR A 78 9.35 13.69 6.98
CA TYR A 78 9.11 12.48 6.20
C TYR A 78 10.09 12.36 5.02
N ASP A 79 10.33 13.45 4.27
CA ASP A 79 11.34 13.49 3.21
C ASP A 79 12.75 13.22 3.76
N ALA A 80 13.11 13.80 4.89
CA ALA A 80 14.41 13.58 5.54
C ALA A 80 14.58 12.11 5.96
N LEU A 81 13.53 11.47 6.48
CA LEU A 81 13.54 10.04 6.82
C LEU A 81 13.63 9.16 5.58
N ALA A 82 13.01 9.56 4.48
CA ALA A 82 13.11 8.86 3.20
C ALA A 82 14.54 8.93 2.62
N GLY A 83 15.24 10.04 2.80
CA GLY A 83 16.60 10.21 2.31
C GLY A 83 16.72 9.86 0.81
N LYS A 84 17.57 8.89 0.49
CA LYS A 84 17.74 8.40 -0.90
C LYS A 84 16.52 7.65 -1.45
N ALA A 85 15.60 7.21 -0.60
CA ALA A 85 14.33 6.58 -0.96
C ALA A 85 13.20 7.59 -1.23
N GLY A 86 13.50 8.90 -1.20
CA GLY A 86 12.56 9.98 -1.51
C GLY A 86 12.11 9.91 -2.97
N LEU A 87 10.82 10.13 -3.21
CA LEU A 87 10.22 10.12 -4.55
C LEU A 87 10.09 11.52 -5.16
N GLY A 88 10.29 12.54 -4.36
CA GLY A 88 10.24 13.95 -4.73
C GLY A 88 10.17 14.85 -3.50
N PRO A 89 10.43 16.15 -3.65
CA PRO A 89 10.45 17.09 -2.53
C PRO A 89 9.04 17.45 -2.07
N THR A 90 8.92 17.76 -0.77
CA THR A 90 7.74 18.44 -0.23
C THR A 90 7.77 19.93 -0.62
N GLU A 91 6.70 20.39 -1.26
CA GLU A 91 6.54 21.76 -1.77
C GLU A 91 5.35 22.45 -1.11
N PHE A 92 5.52 23.71 -0.75
CA PHE A 92 4.42 24.55 -0.30
C PHE A 92 3.74 25.18 -1.51
N LEU A 93 2.42 25.06 -1.58
CA LEU A 93 1.62 25.55 -2.68
C LEU A 93 0.80 26.77 -2.26
N SER A 94 0.77 27.79 -3.10
CA SER A 94 -0.20 28.88 -3.02
C SER A 94 -1.63 28.36 -3.24
N ARG A 95 -2.63 29.21 -2.99
CA ARG A 95 -4.03 28.88 -3.28
C ARG A 95 -4.26 28.51 -4.74
N SER A 96 -3.68 29.27 -5.67
CA SER A 96 -3.83 29.02 -7.12
C SER A 96 -3.17 27.73 -7.56
N GLU A 97 -1.96 27.46 -7.08
CA GLU A 97 -1.26 26.19 -7.37
C GLU A 97 -1.98 24.99 -6.78
N THR A 98 -2.54 25.13 -5.56
CA THR A 98 -3.33 24.07 -4.94
C THR A 98 -4.55 23.73 -5.78
N LEU A 99 -5.29 24.75 -6.28
CA LEU A 99 -6.44 24.53 -7.16
C LEU A 99 -6.05 23.97 -8.53
N ALA A 100 -4.90 24.36 -9.07
CA ALA A 100 -4.38 23.78 -10.31
C ALA A 100 -4.06 22.29 -10.16
N CYS A 101 -3.46 21.90 -9.03
CA CYS A 101 -3.14 20.50 -8.74
C CYS A 101 -4.36 19.68 -8.29
N LEU A 102 -5.33 20.31 -7.61
CA LEU A 102 -6.52 19.65 -7.05
C LEU A 102 -7.77 20.48 -7.39
N PRO A 103 -8.28 20.41 -8.64
CA PRO A 103 -9.43 21.22 -9.10
C PRO A 103 -10.73 20.97 -8.33
N THR A 104 -10.84 19.81 -7.69
CA THR A 104 -12.00 19.42 -6.89
C THR A 104 -12.00 19.97 -5.46
N ALA A 105 -10.90 20.63 -5.04
CA ALA A 105 -10.86 21.24 -3.72
C ALA A 105 -11.82 22.42 -3.63
N ARG A 106 -12.51 22.53 -2.48
CA ARG A 106 -13.40 23.67 -2.24
C ARG A 106 -12.59 24.97 -2.23
N PRO A 107 -12.89 25.96 -3.11
CA PRO A 107 -12.09 27.17 -3.21
C PRO A 107 -12.32 28.13 -2.03
N ASP A 108 -13.51 28.11 -1.40
CA ASP A 108 -13.84 29.01 -0.30
C ASP A 108 -13.05 28.68 0.96
N GLY A 109 -12.36 29.67 1.47
CA GLY A 109 -11.52 29.53 2.67
C GLY A 109 -10.17 28.86 2.42
N LEU A 110 -9.88 28.39 1.20
CA LEU A 110 -8.59 27.76 0.88
C LEU A 110 -7.46 28.76 1.01
N LYS A 111 -6.44 28.44 1.80
CA LYS A 111 -5.25 29.27 2.06
C LYS A 111 -4.05 28.87 1.22
N GLY A 112 -3.96 27.60 0.84
CA GLY A 112 -2.86 27.00 0.11
C GLY A 112 -2.86 25.48 0.31
N GLY A 113 -1.71 24.86 0.15
CA GLY A 113 -1.57 23.43 0.37
C GLY A 113 -0.12 23.00 0.50
N VAL A 114 0.05 21.71 0.70
CA VAL A 114 1.37 21.07 0.69
C VAL A 114 1.32 19.90 -0.28
N LYS A 115 2.24 19.87 -1.24
CA LYS A 115 2.44 18.75 -2.16
C LYS A 115 3.55 17.87 -1.62
N TYR A 116 3.35 16.57 -1.63
CA TYR A 116 4.34 15.57 -1.27
C TYR A 116 4.21 14.33 -2.15
N TRP A 117 5.16 13.43 -2.06
CA TRP A 117 5.22 12.26 -2.91
C TRP A 117 5.10 10.97 -2.11
N ASP A 118 4.33 10.03 -2.64
CA ASP A 118 4.25 8.67 -2.14
C ASP A 118 4.06 7.68 -3.31
N GLY A 119 3.79 6.41 -3.04
CA GLY A 119 3.63 5.41 -4.08
C GLY A 119 2.17 5.07 -4.37
N GLN A 120 1.88 4.83 -5.64
CA GLN A 120 0.65 4.22 -6.11
C GLN A 120 0.97 2.88 -6.74
N PHE A 121 0.08 1.88 -6.60
CA PHE A 121 0.25 0.59 -7.25
C PHE A 121 -1.07 -0.09 -7.60
N ASP A 122 -1.02 -1.03 -8.53
CA ASP A 122 -2.16 -1.93 -8.80
C ASP A 122 -2.06 -3.15 -7.88
N ASP A 123 -2.70 -3.07 -6.73
CA ASP A 123 -2.63 -4.02 -5.64
C ASP A 123 -3.09 -5.42 -6.05
N ALA A 124 -4.22 -5.54 -6.74
CA ALA A 124 -4.74 -6.81 -7.21
C ALA A 124 -3.82 -7.46 -8.24
N ARG A 125 -3.29 -6.68 -9.19
CA ARG A 125 -2.33 -7.18 -10.17
C ARG A 125 -0.99 -7.55 -9.53
N LEU A 126 -0.55 -6.83 -8.49
CA LEU A 126 0.64 -7.20 -7.73
C LEU A 126 0.46 -8.56 -7.05
N ALA A 127 -0.68 -8.79 -6.38
CA ALA A 127 -0.98 -10.08 -5.76
C ALA A 127 -0.96 -11.23 -6.80
N LEU A 128 -1.56 -11.03 -7.97
CA LEU A 128 -1.51 -12.00 -9.07
C LEU A 128 -0.09 -12.20 -9.62
N ALA A 129 0.70 -11.14 -9.75
CA ALA A 129 2.08 -11.23 -10.20
C ALA A 129 2.94 -12.03 -9.22
N LEU A 130 2.74 -11.83 -7.91
CA LEU A 130 3.40 -12.62 -6.85
C LEU A 130 2.98 -14.09 -6.92
N ALA A 131 1.70 -14.40 -7.09
CA ALA A 131 1.20 -15.76 -7.24
C ALA A 131 1.84 -16.46 -8.46
N ARG A 132 1.85 -15.78 -9.62
CA ARG A 132 2.50 -16.30 -10.84
C ARG A 132 3.99 -16.52 -10.66
N THR A 133 4.68 -15.61 -9.99
CA THR A 133 6.11 -15.75 -9.70
C THR A 133 6.36 -16.93 -8.75
N ALA A 134 5.55 -17.11 -7.73
CA ALA A 134 5.64 -18.25 -6.84
C ALA A 134 5.42 -19.58 -7.59
N ALA A 135 4.41 -19.65 -8.46
CA ALA A 135 4.16 -20.83 -9.29
C ALA A 135 5.33 -21.14 -10.23
N SER A 136 5.91 -20.12 -10.87
CA SER A 136 7.07 -20.30 -11.76
C SER A 136 8.34 -20.81 -11.01
N ARG A 137 8.35 -20.64 -9.70
CA ARG A 137 9.40 -21.14 -8.79
C ARG A 137 9.05 -22.47 -8.11
N GLY A 138 7.99 -23.16 -8.59
CA GLY A 138 7.59 -24.48 -8.12
C GLY A 138 6.64 -24.49 -6.93
N ALA A 139 6.08 -23.36 -6.52
CA ALA A 139 5.06 -23.34 -5.51
C ALA A 139 3.72 -23.87 -6.08
N LEU A 140 3.03 -24.69 -5.31
CA LEU A 140 1.65 -25.10 -5.60
C LEU A 140 0.70 -24.01 -5.06
N LEU A 141 -0.10 -23.41 -5.94
CA LEU A 141 -1.13 -22.44 -5.60
C LEU A 141 -2.48 -22.94 -6.11
N VAL A 142 -3.46 -22.95 -5.22
CA VAL A 142 -4.83 -23.39 -5.54
C VAL A 142 -5.81 -22.37 -4.98
N ASN A 143 -6.64 -21.80 -5.84
CA ASN A 143 -7.77 -20.97 -5.45
C ASN A 143 -9.07 -21.79 -5.39
N TYR A 144 -10.13 -21.21 -4.88
CA TYR A 144 -11.43 -21.86 -4.61
C TYR A 144 -11.30 -23.13 -3.74
N CYS A 145 -10.26 -23.18 -2.91
CA CYS A 145 -9.92 -24.29 -2.06
C CYS A 145 -9.80 -23.85 -0.59
N GLY A 146 -10.91 -23.91 0.12
CA GLY A 146 -10.99 -23.51 1.53
C GLY A 146 -10.44 -24.59 2.46
N VAL A 147 -9.54 -24.22 3.39
CA VAL A 147 -9.08 -25.10 4.46
C VAL A 147 -10.22 -25.27 5.48
N THR A 148 -10.61 -26.50 5.76
CA THR A 148 -11.69 -26.84 6.70
C THR A 148 -11.20 -27.45 8.01
N GLY A 149 -9.95 -27.90 8.06
CA GLY A 149 -9.36 -28.45 9.28
C GLY A 149 -7.86 -28.72 9.18
N LEU A 150 -7.28 -29.04 10.31
CA LEU A 150 -5.87 -29.40 10.45
C LEU A 150 -5.74 -30.87 10.83
N VAL A 151 -4.87 -31.59 10.15
CA VAL A 151 -4.57 -33.00 10.46
C VAL A 151 -3.31 -33.06 11.31
N HIS A 152 -3.44 -33.66 12.49
CA HIS A 152 -2.33 -33.85 13.43
C HIS A 152 -2.04 -35.33 13.63
N GLU A 153 -0.75 -35.68 13.62
CA GLU A 153 -0.24 -37.01 14.02
C GLU A 153 0.88 -36.77 15.03
N ASP A 154 0.84 -37.47 16.15
CA ASP A 154 1.80 -37.34 17.26
C ASP A 154 2.03 -35.91 17.74
N GLY A 155 0.95 -35.11 17.78
CA GLY A 155 1.00 -33.70 18.19
C GLY A 155 1.64 -32.74 17.16
N LYS A 156 1.98 -33.23 15.95
CA LYS A 156 2.55 -32.42 14.89
C LYS A 156 1.57 -32.24 13.74
N LEU A 157 1.52 -31.04 13.19
CA LEU A 157 0.72 -30.76 11.98
C LEU A 157 1.31 -31.53 10.79
N LYS A 158 0.52 -32.40 10.19
CA LYS A 158 0.90 -33.27 9.06
C LYS A 158 0.17 -32.91 7.76
N GLY A 159 -1.03 -32.36 7.87
CA GLY A 159 -1.83 -32.07 6.69
C GLY A 159 -2.98 -31.14 6.97
N LEU A 160 -3.75 -30.93 5.93
CA LEU A 160 -4.95 -30.09 5.93
C LEU A 160 -6.11 -30.87 5.34
N THR A 161 -7.31 -30.63 5.85
CA THR A 161 -8.52 -30.99 5.11
C THR A 161 -9.02 -29.76 4.38
N CYS A 162 -9.43 -29.94 3.13
CA CYS A 162 -9.83 -28.87 2.26
C CYS A 162 -11.18 -29.15 1.61
N ARG A 163 -11.87 -28.10 1.21
CA ARG A 163 -13.10 -28.19 0.42
C ARG A 163 -12.92 -27.38 -0.87
N ASP A 164 -13.15 -28.02 -1.97
CA ASP A 164 -13.31 -27.39 -3.27
C ASP A 164 -14.64 -26.61 -3.29
N SER A 165 -14.56 -25.30 -3.45
CA SER A 165 -15.73 -24.41 -3.43
C SER A 165 -16.58 -24.51 -4.70
N GLU A 166 -16.05 -25.02 -5.81
CA GLU A 166 -16.77 -25.18 -7.09
C GLU A 166 -17.54 -26.48 -7.13
N THR A 167 -16.91 -27.58 -6.70
CA THR A 167 -17.55 -28.93 -6.76
C THR A 167 -18.16 -29.36 -5.43
N GLY A 168 -17.80 -28.71 -4.32
CA GLY A 168 -18.22 -29.10 -2.99
C GLY A 168 -17.48 -30.32 -2.41
N ARG A 169 -16.53 -30.91 -3.12
CA ARG A 169 -15.76 -32.09 -2.69
C ARG A 169 -14.82 -31.73 -1.54
N ASN A 170 -14.68 -32.65 -0.61
CA ASN A 170 -13.66 -32.59 0.44
C ASN A 170 -12.49 -33.50 0.12
N PHE A 171 -11.30 -33.12 0.50
CA PHE A 171 -10.07 -33.91 0.33
C PHE A 171 -9.00 -33.50 1.38
#